data_1bc1a612a08654539b9b73d8d289e478
#
_entry.id   1bc1a612a08654539b9b73d8d289e478
#
_cell.length_a   1.000
_cell.length_b   1.000
_cell.length_c   1.000
_cell.angle_alpha   90.00
_cell.angle_beta   90.00
_cell.angle_gamma   90.00
#
_symmetry.space_group_name_H-M   'P 1'
#
loop_
_entity.id
_entity.type
_entity.pdbx_description
1 polymer ?
#
loop_
_entity_poly.entity_id
_entity_poly.type
_entity_poly.pdbx_seq_one_letter_code
_entity_poly.pdbx_strand_id
1 'polypeptide(L)'
;MKTRKGYKVYPLTSAQKLHFYCLKYCPKKQVLNIGSSLTIQVDLDWDVLKDCIREAIARCDTMRLRFTHDKEGNVYQYVVKEETKEIEHFDFTGWKEEDAEGKLREWTEVPFERYDSPMHHIVMIRMPDGYQGLYICVDHMTMDAQSLILFFRDVIELDASKLYDEVDHPKEMSSYIKQLEKDLAYETGSRACEKDRQFFQELIASSEPIFTDIYGPKKLSDERKATRNPKLRAATNTSDNVEANITNFHLEGDPSRRLLDFCEKYGISMTCLLLMGLRTYLQKENDQDDVSVTTTISRRATLSEKRCGGSRIHCFPFRTIVPRENTFMEGLLKIRDAQNQYFRHADYSPSEYFNYRHDYYKLKDGQTYEPLSLTYQPLAMKYDGPGLDKLGDIKYKTARYSNGVAAHTLYLTVSHRAEDNGLDFGFEYQTGVVTPERLEYIYYYLCRIIFRGVEDPERTVGEIIEMV
;
A
#
# COMPACT_ATOMS: atom_id res chain seq x y z
N MET A 1 -1.62 26.82 -15.95
CA MET A 1 -1.82 26.31 -17.31
C MET A 1 -3.27 25.83 -17.45
N LYS A 2 -3.88 25.85 -18.65
CA LYS A 2 -5.22 25.29 -18.86
C LYS A 2 -5.13 24.19 -19.92
N THR A 3 -5.88 23.11 -19.73
CA THR A 3 -6.02 22.07 -20.77
C THR A 3 -6.71 22.64 -22.01
N ARG A 4 -6.68 21.91 -23.12
CA ARG A 4 -7.44 22.23 -24.33
C ARG A 4 -8.96 22.36 -24.09
N LYS A 5 -9.50 21.72 -23.04
CA LYS A 5 -10.91 21.77 -22.63
C LYS A 5 -11.21 22.87 -21.59
N GLY A 6 -10.25 23.72 -21.24
CA GLY A 6 -10.43 24.83 -20.29
C GLY A 6 -10.40 24.44 -18.80
N TYR A 7 -10.06 23.20 -18.46
CA TYR A 7 -9.87 22.79 -17.07
C TYR A 7 -8.59 23.38 -16.47
N LYS A 8 -8.59 23.68 -15.16
CA LYS A 8 -7.38 24.03 -14.41
C LYS A 8 -6.50 22.79 -14.27
N VAL A 9 -5.24 22.90 -14.65
CA VAL A 9 -4.26 21.82 -14.52
C VAL A 9 -3.32 22.10 -13.38
N TYR A 10 -2.86 21.02 -12.74
CA TYR A 10 -1.94 21.04 -11.61
C TYR A 10 -0.76 20.10 -11.88
N PRO A 11 0.43 20.36 -11.36
CA PRO A 11 1.51 19.39 -11.37
C PRO A 11 1.14 18.15 -10.56
N LEU A 12 1.89 17.07 -10.75
CA LEU A 12 1.76 15.87 -9.92
C LEU A 12 2.22 16.15 -8.49
N THR A 13 1.55 15.58 -7.49
CA THR A 13 2.02 15.55 -6.10
C THR A 13 3.24 14.63 -5.94
N SER A 14 3.96 14.76 -4.82
CA SER A 14 5.07 13.85 -4.48
C SER A 14 4.65 12.37 -4.43
N ALA A 15 3.45 12.07 -3.93
CA ALA A 15 2.90 10.71 -3.94
C ALA A 15 2.67 10.19 -5.36
N GLN A 16 2.09 11.01 -6.24
CA GLN A 16 1.89 10.63 -7.64
C GLN A 16 3.22 10.49 -8.41
N LYS A 17 4.20 11.34 -8.14
CA LYS A 17 5.56 11.23 -8.71
C LYS A 17 6.22 9.90 -8.32
N LEU A 18 6.04 9.44 -7.06
CA LEU A 18 6.55 8.14 -6.61
C LEU A 18 5.98 7.00 -7.46
N HIS A 19 4.66 6.97 -7.69
CA HIS A 19 4.05 5.94 -8.53
C HIS A 19 4.43 6.09 -10.01
N PHE A 20 4.43 7.32 -10.52
CA PHE A 20 4.85 7.58 -11.90
C PHE A 20 6.27 7.10 -12.18
N TYR A 21 7.15 7.20 -11.17
CA TYR A 21 8.53 6.73 -11.26
C TYR A 21 8.63 5.21 -11.46
N CYS A 22 7.67 4.43 -10.95
CA CYS A 22 7.64 2.98 -11.19
C CYS A 22 7.57 2.63 -12.68
N LEU A 23 6.94 3.48 -13.50
CA LEU A 23 6.86 3.28 -14.95
C LEU A 23 8.23 3.37 -15.66
N LYS A 24 9.22 3.97 -15.02
CA LYS A 24 10.61 4.00 -15.53
C LYS A 24 11.27 2.61 -15.45
N TYR A 25 10.93 1.85 -14.41
CA TYR A 25 11.54 0.55 -14.13
C TYR A 25 10.69 -0.64 -14.58
N CYS A 26 9.41 -0.40 -14.83
CA CYS A 26 8.51 -1.43 -15.35
C CYS A 26 7.93 -0.99 -16.69
N PRO A 27 8.26 -1.67 -17.80
CA PRO A 27 7.75 -1.33 -19.13
C PRO A 27 6.26 -1.68 -19.31
N LYS A 28 5.69 -2.47 -18.41
CA LYS A 28 4.29 -2.90 -18.43
C LYS A 28 3.41 -1.83 -17.77
N LYS A 29 2.54 -1.18 -18.54
CA LYS A 29 1.74 -0.03 -18.09
C LYS A 29 0.76 -0.36 -16.97
N GLN A 30 0.27 -1.60 -16.88
CA GLN A 30 -0.64 -2.05 -15.82
C GLN A 30 0.02 -2.16 -14.44
N VAL A 31 1.32 -1.93 -14.28
CA VAL A 31 2.02 -1.95 -12.99
C VAL A 31 1.40 -1.02 -11.93
N LEU A 32 0.65 -0.01 -12.36
CA LEU A 32 -0.08 0.90 -11.47
C LEU A 32 -1.56 0.53 -11.28
N ASN A 33 -2.04 -0.56 -11.86
CA ASN A 33 -3.42 -0.98 -11.68
C ASN A 33 -3.62 -1.58 -10.30
N ILE A 34 -4.66 -1.12 -9.61
CA ILE A 34 -5.15 -1.70 -8.35
C ILE A 34 -6.53 -2.26 -8.63
N GLY A 35 -6.63 -3.58 -8.73
CA GLY A 35 -7.90 -4.29 -8.83
C GLY A 35 -8.38 -4.72 -7.44
N SER A 36 -9.64 -4.45 -7.13
CA SER A 36 -10.26 -4.86 -5.88
C SER A 36 -11.76 -5.08 -6.08
N SER A 37 -12.36 -5.92 -5.23
CA SER A 37 -13.82 -6.05 -5.15
C SER A 37 -14.31 -5.89 -3.72
N LEU A 38 -15.54 -5.41 -3.62
CA LEU A 38 -16.36 -5.49 -2.41
C LEU A 38 -17.68 -6.14 -2.80
N THR A 39 -18.03 -7.21 -2.11
CA THR A 39 -19.31 -7.92 -2.28
C THR A 39 -19.95 -8.16 -0.91
N ILE A 40 -21.26 -8.13 -0.86
CA ILE A 40 -22.08 -8.31 0.34
C ILE A 40 -23.12 -9.43 0.12
N GLN A 41 -23.54 -10.06 1.21
CA GLN A 41 -24.52 -11.14 1.18
C GLN A 41 -25.96 -10.57 1.28
N VAL A 42 -26.34 -9.73 0.31
CA VAL A 42 -27.67 -9.10 0.20
C VAL A 42 -28.06 -9.08 -1.26
N ASP A 43 -29.34 -9.26 -1.56
CA ASP A 43 -29.85 -9.02 -2.90
C ASP A 43 -29.89 -7.53 -3.18
N LEU A 44 -29.08 -7.07 -4.14
CA LEU A 44 -28.97 -5.69 -4.55
C LEU A 44 -29.89 -5.37 -5.72
N ASP A 45 -30.55 -4.23 -5.68
CA ASP A 45 -31.17 -3.63 -6.85
C ASP A 45 -30.11 -3.00 -7.75
N TRP A 46 -29.89 -3.56 -8.93
CA TRP A 46 -28.81 -3.15 -9.84
C TRP A 46 -28.96 -1.72 -10.38
N ASP A 47 -30.19 -1.25 -10.54
CA ASP A 47 -30.43 0.13 -11.01
C ASP A 47 -30.13 1.11 -9.87
N VAL A 48 -30.55 0.80 -8.65
CA VAL A 48 -30.22 1.59 -7.45
C VAL A 48 -28.72 1.60 -7.22
N LEU A 49 -28.05 0.45 -7.25
CA LEU A 49 -26.60 0.36 -7.09
C LEU A 49 -25.85 1.16 -8.14
N LYS A 50 -26.28 1.08 -9.41
CA LYS A 50 -25.69 1.85 -10.53
C LYS A 50 -25.78 3.35 -10.30
N ASP A 51 -26.93 3.82 -9.83
CA ASP A 51 -27.13 5.22 -9.49
C ASP A 51 -26.30 5.67 -8.28
N CYS A 52 -26.13 4.80 -7.27
CA CYS A 52 -25.25 5.05 -6.13
C CYS A 52 -23.79 5.14 -6.54
N ILE A 53 -23.33 4.26 -7.43
CA ILE A 53 -21.96 4.32 -7.99
C ILE A 53 -21.73 5.62 -8.74
N ARG A 54 -22.70 6.05 -9.58
CA ARG A 54 -22.61 7.33 -10.31
C ARG A 54 -22.55 8.53 -9.35
N GLU A 55 -23.36 8.51 -8.30
CA GLU A 55 -23.36 9.54 -7.28
C GLU A 55 -22.03 9.56 -6.51
N ALA A 56 -21.52 8.41 -6.09
CA ALA A 56 -20.21 8.29 -5.45
C ALA A 56 -19.06 8.81 -6.34
N ILE A 57 -19.08 8.53 -7.64
CA ILE A 57 -18.15 9.10 -8.63
C ILE A 57 -18.25 10.63 -8.66
N ALA A 58 -19.47 11.18 -8.69
CA ALA A 58 -19.69 12.62 -8.72
C ALA A 58 -19.19 13.31 -7.43
N ARG A 59 -19.26 12.65 -6.29
CA ARG A 59 -18.80 13.13 -4.97
C ARG A 59 -17.28 12.97 -4.78
N CYS A 60 -16.63 12.06 -5.54
CA CYS A 60 -15.21 11.75 -5.43
C CYS A 60 -14.39 12.41 -6.54
N ASP A 61 -13.69 13.52 -6.24
CA ASP A 61 -12.85 14.22 -7.21
C ASP A 61 -11.87 13.30 -7.94
N THR A 62 -11.29 12.31 -7.24
CA THR A 62 -10.23 11.46 -7.77
C THR A 62 -10.73 10.38 -8.73
N MET A 63 -12.01 10.02 -8.68
CA MET A 63 -12.64 9.19 -9.71
C MET A 63 -12.80 9.93 -11.04
N ARG A 64 -12.81 11.27 -10.98
CA ARG A 64 -12.92 12.15 -12.15
C ARG A 64 -11.56 12.75 -12.55
N LEU A 65 -10.47 12.27 -11.94
CA LEU A 65 -9.10 12.71 -12.23
C LEU A 65 -8.64 12.22 -13.61
N ARG A 66 -7.89 13.06 -14.30
CA ARG A 66 -7.25 12.78 -15.59
C ARG A 66 -5.82 13.27 -15.55
N PHE A 67 -4.97 12.61 -16.32
CA PHE A 67 -3.61 13.07 -16.56
C PHE A 67 -3.48 13.61 -17.97
N THR A 68 -2.57 14.55 -18.15
CA THR A 68 -2.21 15.12 -19.45
C THR A 68 -0.74 15.48 -19.44
N HIS A 69 -0.17 15.79 -20.60
CA HIS A 69 1.24 16.21 -20.68
C HIS A 69 1.38 17.46 -21.57
N ASP A 70 2.46 18.21 -21.35
CA ASP A 70 2.87 19.29 -22.23
C ASP A 70 3.72 18.75 -23.40
N LYS A 71 4.25 19.65 -24.21
CA LYS A 71 5.07 19.31 -25.38
C LYS A 71 6.46 18.77 -24.98
N GLU A 72 6.91 19.14 -23.79
CA GLU A 72 8.17 18.70 -23.18
C GLU A 72 8.05 17.35 -22.49
N GLY A 73 6.81 16.79 -22.39
CA GLY A 73 6.53 15.51 -21.74
C GLY A 73 6.31 15.60 -20.22
N ASN A 74 6.24 16.81 -19.66
CA ASN A 74 5.88 16.97 -18.24
C ASN A 74 4.42 16.60 -18.01
N VAL A 75 4.16 15.80 -16.99
CA VAL A 75 2.82 15.29 -16.69
C VAL A 75 2.11 16.20 -15.69
N TYR A 76 0.85 16.43 -15.97
CA TYR A 76 -0.08 17.25 -15.17
C TYR A 76 -1.36 16.48 -14.90
N GLN A 77 -2.15 16.95 -13.94
CA GLN A 77 -3.45 16.41 -13.59
C GLN A 77 -4.55 17.46 -13.63
N TYR A 78 -5.77 17.02 -13.87
CA TYR A 78 -6.97 17.86 -13.81
C TYR A 78 -8.20 17.01 -13.48
N VAL A 79 -9.24 17.62 -12.94
CA VAL A 79 -10.51 16.97 -12.60
C VAL A 79 -11.59 17.40 -13.59
N VAL A 80 -12.24 16.44 -14.25
CA VAL A 80 -13.38 16.70 -15.11
C VAL A 80 -14.64 16.97 -14.27
N LYS A 81 -15.59 17.74 -14.82
CA LYS A 81 -16.83 18.06 -14.11
C LYS A 81 -17.72 16.85 -13.95
N GLU A 82 -17.77 16.01 -14.98
CA GLU A 82 -18.65 14.85 -15.06
C GLU A 82 -17.88 13.66 -15.63
N GLU A 83 -18.15 12.48 -15.08
CA GLU A 83 -17.68 11.20 -15.61
C GLU A 83 -18.79 10.55 -16.42
N THR A 84 -18.46 10.14 -17.63
CA THR A 84 -19.41 9.53 -18.57
C THR A 84 -19.11 8.07 -18.89
N LYS A 85 -18.07 7.50 -18.27
CA LYS A 85 -17.74 6.10 -18.49
C LYS A 85 -18.88 5.21 -18.02
N GLU A 86 -19.21 4.21 -18.83
CA GLU A 86 -20.28 3.27 -18.51
C GLU A 86 -19.87 2.39 -17.32
N ILE A 87 -20.87 2.03 -16.48
CA ILE A 87 -20.75 1.04 -15.40
C ILE A 87 -21.37 -0.25 -15.95
N GLU A 88 -20.55 -1.25 -16.10
CA GLU A 88 -20.92 -2.57 -16.62
C GLU A 88 -21.55 -3.42 -15.52
N HIS A 89 -22.25 -4.50 -15.93
CA HIS A 89 -22.76 -5.53 -15.03
C HIS A 89 -22.32 -6.90 -15.54
N PHE A 90 -21.83 -7.75 -14.65
CA PHE A 90 -21.43 -9.11 -14.98
C PHE A 90 -21.90 -10.12 -13.92
N ASP A 91 -22.55 -11.18 -14.35
CA ASP A 91 -23.07 -12.24 -13.51
C ASP A 91 -22.24 -13.52 -13.67
N PHE A 92 -21.55 -13.93 -12.59
CA PHE A 92 -20.77 -15.16 -12.52
C PHE A 92 -21.58 -16.37 -12.01
N THR A 93 -22.90 -16.28 -11.90
CA THR A 93 -23.74 -17.42 -11.50
C THR A 93 -23.44 -18.64 -12.37
N GLY A 94 -23.14 -19.77 -11.74
CA GLY A 94 -22.81 -21.02 -12.43
C GLY A 94 -21.34 -21.15 -12.87
N TRP A 95 -20.51 -20.14 -12.66
CA TRP A 95 -19.08 -20.26 -12.85
C TRP A 95 -18.44 -20.98 -11.66
N LYS A 96 -17.24 -21.55 -11.86
CA LYS A 96 -16.38 -21.92 -10.73
C LYS A 96 -15.77 -20.65 -10.12
N GLU A 97 -15.54 -20.67 -8.82
CA GLU A 97 -14.93 -19.53 -8.11
C GLU A 97 -13.57 -19.12 -8.70
N GLU A 98 -12.73 -20.14 -9.00
CA GLU A 98 -11.40 -19.91 -9.60
C GLU A 98 -11.49 -19.23 -10.98
N ASP A 99 -12.47 -19.60 -11.81
CA ASP A 99 -12.67 -19.00 -13.13
C ASP A 99 -13.17 -17.55 -13.01
N ALA A 100 -14.06 -17.28 -12.05
CA ALA A 100 -14.55 -15.94 -11.76
C ALA A 100 -13.40 -15.02 -11.27
N GLU A 101 -12.60 -15.47 -10.32
CA GLU A 101 -11.41 -14.76 -9.87
C GLU A 101 -10.38 -14.55 -10.99
N GLY A 102 -10.21 -15.55 -11.85
CA GLY A 102 -9.37 -15.45 -13.04
C GLY A 102 -9.81 -14.31 -13.96
N LYS A 103 -11.13 -14.15 -14.15
CA LYS A 103 -11.70 -13.05 -14.95
C LYS A 103 -11.48 -11.68 -14.31
N LEU A 104 -11.60 -11.56 -12.99
CA LEU A 104 -11.34 -10.32 -12.27
C LEU A 104 -9.85 -9.93 -12.33
N ARG A 105 -8.94 -10.91 -12.32
CA ARG A 105 -7.51 -10.69 -12.59
C ARG A 105 -7.28 -10.22 -14.02
N GLU A 106 -7.87 -10.88 -15.02
CA GLU A 106 -7.77 -10.47 -16.42
C GLU A 106 -8.17 -9.00 -16.62
N TRP A 107 -9.26 -8.54 -15.99
CA TRP A 107 -9.66 -7.13 -16.01
C TRP A 107 -8.63 -6.21 -15.34
N THR A 108 -7.96 -6.68 -14.27
CA THR A 108 -6.93 -5.91 -13.57
C THR A 108 -5.65 -5.77 -14.41
N GLU A 109 -5.37 -6.72 -15.29
CA GLU A 109 -4.19 -6.71 -16.17
C GLU A 109 -4.34 -5.77 -17.37
N VAL A 110 -5.56 -5.26 -17.65
CA VAL A 110 -5.80 -4.35 -18.77
C VAL A 110 -5.21 -2.97 -18.48
N PRO A 111 -4.21 -2.49 -19.24
CA PRO A 111 -3.60 -1.18 -18.98
C PRO A 111 -4.56 -0.05 -19.33
N PHE A 112 -4.57 1.00 -18.51
CA PHE A 112 -5.29 2.23 -18.82
C PHE A 112 -4.62 3.04 -19.94
N GLU A 113 -5.43 3.69 -20.77
CA GLU A 113 -4.97 4.80 -21.60
C GLU A 113 -4.61 5.97 -20.67
N ARG A 114 -3.30 6.30 -20.58
CA ARG A 114 -2.77 7.17 -19.53
C ARG A 114 -3.26 8.61 -19.58
N TYR A 115 -3.46 9.17 -20.77
CA TYR A 115 -3.68 10.60 -20.91
C TYR A 115 -5.08 10.94 -21.41
N ASP A 116 -5.66 11.97 -20.81
CA ASP A 116 -6.98 12.53 -21.15
C ASP A 116 -8.15 11.51 -21.12
N SER A 117 -7.96 10.40 -20.37
CA SER A 117 -8.87 9.25 -20.29
C SER A 117 -9.26 8.92 -18.85
N PRO A 118 -10.38 8.21 -18.61
CA PRO A 118 -10.73 7.66 -17.30
C PRO A 118 -9.65 6.72 -16.75
N MET A 119 -9.33 6.88 -15.46
CA MET A 119 -8.34 6.07 -14.75
C MET A 119 -9.01 5.03 -13.84
N HIS A 120 -10.17 4.55 -14.22
CA HIS A 120 -10.92 3.53 -13.49
C HIS A 120 -11.70 2.62 -14.45
N HIS A 121 -12.01 1.41 -13.98
CA HIS A 121 -12.94 0.46 -14.59
C HIS A 121 -13.80 -0.10 -13.46
N ILE A 122 -15.12 0.05 -13.54
CA ILE A 122 -16.08 -0.42 -12.53
C ILE A 122 -17.06 -1.38 -13.19
N VAL A 123 -17.25 -2.54 -12.55
CA VAL A 123 -18.22 -3.55 -12.96
C VAL A 123 -19.05 -3.94 -11.74
N MET A 124 -20.36 -3.87 -11.82
CA MET A 124 -21.27 -4.50 -10.85
C MET A 124 -21.20 -6.01 -11.05
N ILE A 125 -20.99 -6.76 -9.98
CA ILE A 125 -20.74 -8.21 -10.08
C ILE A 125 -21.66 -9.01 -9.15
N ARG A 126 -22.09 -10.19 -9.62
CA ARG A 126 -22.64 -11.26 -8.80
C ARG A 126 -21.64 -12.41 -8.83
N MET A 127 -21.15 -12.82 -7.67
CA MET A 127 -20.18 -13.91 -7.54
C MET A 127 -20.89 -15.29 -7.55
N PRO A 128 -20.13 -16.40 -7.80
CA PRO A 128 -20.71 -17.74 -7.84
C PRO A 128 -21.40 -18.18 -6.54
N ASP A 129 -20.93 -17.70 -5.41
CA ASP A 129 -21.49 -17.97 -4.07
C ASP A 129 -22.70 -17.10 -3.71
N GLY A 130 -23.18 -16.27 -4.65
CA GLY A 130 -24.33 -15.40 -4.49
C GLY A 130 -24.06 -14.03 -3.88
N TYR A 131 -22.82 -13.75 -3.45
CA TYR A 131 -22.43 -12.40 -3.02
C TYR A 131 -22.49 -11.41 -4.19
N GLN A 132 -22.98 -10.19 -3.93
CA GLN A 132 -23.18 -9.16 -4.93
C GLN A 132 -22.48 -7.86 -4.53
N GLY A 133 -22.08 -7.08 -5.51
CA GLY A 133 -21.42 -5.80 -5.26
C GLY A 133 -20.70 -5.25 -6.48
N LEU A 134 -19.49 -4.77 -6.28
CA LEU A 134 -18.72 -4.18 -7.35
C LEU A 134 -17.25 -4.62 -7.35
N TYR A 135 -16.72 -4.77 -8.56
CA TYR A 135 -15.31 -4.78 -8.87
C TYR A 135 -14.89 -3.39 -9.33
N ILE A 136 -13.72 -2.96 -8.91
CA ILE A 136 -13.09 -1.73 -9.37
C ILE A 136 -11.61 -1.96 -9.66
N CYS A 137 -11.16 -1.47 -10.79
CA CYS A 137 -9.75 -1.27 -11.09
C CYS A 137 -9.48 0.22 -11.23
N VAL A 138 -8.44 0.73 -10.58
CA VAL A 138 -8.01 2.14 -10.65
C VAL A 138 -6.51 2.23 -10.89
N ASP A 139 -6.05 3.33 -11.47
CA ASP A 139 -4.62 3.65 -11.52
C ASP A 139 -4.16 4.19 -10.16
N HIS A 140 -3.05 3.66 -9.64
CA HIS A 140 -2.51 4.01 -8.32
C HIS A 140 -2.14 5.50 -8.16
N MET A 141 -1.95 6.23 -9.26
CA MET A 141 -1.77 7.68 -9.20
C MET A 141 -3.07 8.43 -8.83
N THR A 142 -4.25 7.79 -8.98
CA THR A 142 -5.53 8.41 -8.63
C THR A 142 -6.00 8.03 -7.24
N MET A 143 -5.73 6.81 -6.79
CA MET A 143 -6.20 6.27 -5.52
C MET A 143 -5.16 5.37 -4.85
N ASP A 144 -5.16 5.36 -3.54
CA ASP A 144 -4.53 4.34 -2.70
C ASP A 144 -5.61 3.47 -2.00
N ALA A 145 -5.19 2.47 -1.23
CA ALA A 145 -6.10 1.55 -0.56
C ALA A 145 -7.12 2.26 0.35
N GLN A 146 -6.70 3.31 1.08
CA GLN A 146 -7.61 4.11 1.92
C GLN A 146 -8.69 4.80 1.08
N SER A 147 -8.32 5.32 -0.07
CA SER A 147 -9.25 5.98 -0.99
C SER A 147 -10.25 5.00 -1.60
N LEU A 148 -9.81 3.79 -1.92
CA LEU A 148 -10.70 2.73 -2.40
C LEU A 148 -11.74 2.34 -1.35
N ILE A 149 -11.31 2.17 -0.09
CA ILE A 149 -12.23 1.87 1.01
C ILE A 149 -13.23 3.00 1.24
N LEU A 150 -12.79 4.25 1.18
CA LEU A 150 -13.69 5.40 1.26
C LEU A 150 -14.73 5.39 0.13
N PHE A 151 -14.32 5.05 -1.09
CA PHE A 151 -15.22 4.94 -2.22
C PHE A 151 -16.22 3.79 -2.06
N PHE A 152 -15.74 2.59 -1.72
CA PHE A 152 -16.62 1.44 -1.44
C PHE A 152 -17.65 1.77 -0.35
N ARG A 153 -17.19 2.37 0.74
CA ARG A 153 -18.07 2.76 1.85
C ARG A 153 -19.12 3.77 1.40
N ASP A 154 -18.71 4.79 0.61
CA ASP A 154 -19.65 5.80 0.10
C ASP A 154 -20.74 5.16 -0.77
N VAL A 155 -20.38 4.21 -1.64
CA VAL A 155 -21.36 3.47 -2.47
C VAL A 155 -22.36 2.69 -1.63
N ILE A 156 -21.88 1.92 -0.63
CA ILE A 156 -22.76 1.10 0.23
C ILE A 156 -23.63 1.98 1.15
N GLU A 157 -23.08 3.05 1.72
CA GLU A 157 -23.85 4.00 2.54
C GLU A 157 -24.92 4.73 1.71
N LEU A 158 -24.63 5.08 0.46
CA LEU A 158 -25.61 5.65 -0.48
C LEU A 158 -26.71 4.65 -0.82
N ASP A 159 -26.36 3.41 -1.11
CA ASP A 159 -27.33 2.34 -1.40
C ASP A 159 -28.26 2.11 -0.20
N ALA A 160 -27.69 1.93 0.99
CA ALA A 160 -28.45 1.79 2.21
C ALA A 160 -29.38 2.98 2.50
N SER A 161 -28.91 4.23 2.28
CA SER A 161 -29.72 5.43 2.50
C SER A 161 -30.87 5.61 1.52
N LYS A 162 -30.81 4.95 0.34
CA LYS A 162 -31.93 4.94 -0.61
C LYS A 162 -32.95 3.84 -0.34
N LEU A 163 -32.53 2.77 0.31
CA LEU A 163 -33.38 1.61 0.58
C LEU A 163 -34.04 1.65 1.97
N TYR A 164 -33.43 2.38 2.93
CA TYR A 164 -33.86 2.37 4.33
C TYR A 164 -33.98 3.81 4.88
N ASP A 165 -35.21 4.21 5.21
CA ASP A 165 -35.52 5.56 5.74
C ASP A 165 -34.76 5.93 7.03
N GLU A 166 -34.30 4.92 7.79
CA GLU A 166 -33.55 5.10 9.03
C GLU A 166 -32.07 5.39 8.83
N VAL A 167 -31.56 5.25 7.60
CA VAL A 167 -30.14 5.47 7.26
C VAL A 167 -29.99 6.86 6.67
N ASP A 168 -29.20 7.69 7.33
CA ASP A 168 -28.89 9.02 6.85
C ASP A 168 -28.03 8.99 5.57
N HIS A 169 -28.23 9.94 4.69
CA HIS A 169 -27.36 10.15 3.53
C HIS A 169 -25.90 10.40 4.00
N PRO A 170 -24.91 9.70 3.42
CA PRO A 170 -23.52 9.79 3.86
C PRO A 170 -22.95 11.20 3.69
N LYS A 171 -22.09 11.59 4.63
CA LYS A 171 -21.38 12.87 4.58
C LYS A 171 -20.49 12.94 3.37
N GLU A 172 -20.38 14.11 2.73
CA GLU A 172 -19.52 14.32 1.59
C GLU A 172 -18.05 14.01 1.88
N MET A 173 -17.33 13.50 0.88
CA MET A 173 -15.89 13.38 0.92
C MET A 173 -15.23 14.76 0.96
N SER A 174 -14.06 14.85 1.57
CA SER A 174 -13.25 16.06 1.53
C SER A 174 -12.69 16.30 0.12
N SER A 175 -12.72 17.56 -0.34
CA SER A 175 -12.22 17.89 -1.68
C SER A 175 -10.74 17.54 -1.85
N TYR A 176 -10.45 16.72 -2.85
CA TYR A 176 -9.09 16.40 -3.27
C TYR A 176 -8.36 17.64 -3.80
N ILE A 177 -9.05 18.52 -4.54
CA ILE A 177 -8.43 19.74 -5.11
C ILE A 177 -7.88 20.64 -4.00
N LYS A 178 -8.64 20.85 -2.91
CA LYS A 178 -8.15 21.63 -1.75
C LYS A 178 -6.91 21.00 -1.10
N GLN A 179 -6.92 19.68 -0.98
CA GLN A 179 -5.77 18.97 -0.42
C GLN A 179 -4.57 19.00 -1.37
N LEU A 180 -4.79 18.84 -2.68
CA LEU A 180 -3.77 18.97 -3.72
C LEU A 180 -3.10 20.35 -3.67
N GLU A 181 -3.87 21.43 -3.58
CA GLU A 181 -3.32 22.79 -3.47
C GLU A 181 -2.49 22.98 -2.21
N LYS A 182 -2.89 22.36 -1.08
CA LYS A 182 -2.12 22.37 0.17
C LYS A 182 -0.80 21.59 0.03
N ASP A 183 -0.84 20.40 -0.57
CA ASP A 183 0.35 19.57 -0.79
C ASP A 183 1.35 20.28 -1.72
N LEU A 184 0.88 20.89 -2.82
CA LEU A 184 1.72 21.67 -3.73
C LEU A 184 2.29 22.93 -3.08
N ALA A 185 1.54 23.61 -2.22
CA ALA A 185 2.04 24.77 -1.47
C ALA A 185 3.14 24.37 -0.48
N TYR A 186 3.06 23.18 0.14
CA TYR A 186 4.14 22.65 0.95
C TYR A 186 5.40 22.39 0.11
N GLU A 187 5.28 21.74 -1.05
CA GLU A 187 6.39 21.37 -1.94
C GLU A 187 7.12 22.59 -2.55
N THR A 188 6.47 23.76 -2.67
CA THR A 188 7.06 24.96 -3.31
C THR A 188 8.00 25.76 -2.41
N GLY A 189 8.65 25.14 -1.44
CA GLY A 189 9.69 25.76 -0.63
C GLY A 189 9.18 26.36 0.69
N SER A 190 8.17 25.72 1.30
CA SER A 190 7.72 26.09 2.64
C SER A 190 8.84 25.85 3.68
N ARG A 191 8.82 26.62 4.78
CA ARG A 191 9.74 26.40 5.91
C ARG A 191 9.63 24.97 6.48
N ALA A 192 8.43 24.38 6.43
CA ALA A 192 8.21 23.01 6.86
C ALA A 192 8.93 22.01 5.93
N CYS A 193 8.80 22.18 4.61
CA CYS A 193 9.50 21.35 3.62
C CYS A 193 11.02 21.42 3.79
N GLU A 194 11.58 22.60 4.06
CA GLU A 194 13.02 22.76 4.29
C GLU A 194 13.50 22.06 5.56
N LYS A 195 12.70 22.12 6.65
CA LYS A 195 12.99 21.41 7.89
C LYS A 195 12.97 19.89 7.68
N ASP A 196 11.99 19.40 6.92
CA ASP A 196 11.85 17.97 6.63
C ASP A 196 12.99 17.48 5.73
N ARG A 197 13.40 18.29 4.74
CA ARG A 197 14.58 18.04 3.91
C ARG A 197 15.83 17.89 4.76
N GLN A 198 16.08 18.83 5.66
CA GLN A 198 17.24 18.80 6.55
C GLN A 198 17.27 17.53 7.40
N PHE A 199 16.12 17.15 7.99
CA PHE A 199 16.00 15.91 8.78
C PHE A 199 16.44 14.68 7.97
N PHE A 200 15.93 14.51 6.75
CA PHE A 200 16.27 13.34 5.93
C PHE A 200 17.71 13.39 5.41
N GLN A 201 18.24 14.57 5.12
CA GLN A 201 19.66 14.71 4.73
C GLN A 201 20.60 14.35 5.89
N GLU A 202 20.31 14.79 7.11
CA GLU A 202 21.06 14.42 8.31
C GLU A 202 20.96 12.91 8.59
N LEU A 203 19.76 12.33 8.43
CA LEU A 203 19.56 10.89 8.58
C LEU A 203 20.41 10.10 7.58
N ILE A 204 20.41 10.49 6.30
CA ILE A 204 21.26 9.87 5.27
C ILE A 204 22.74 10.04 5.61
N ALA A 205 23.16 11.22 6.02
CA ALA A 205 24.57 11.49 6.31
C ALA A 205 25.10 10.79 7.58
N SER A 206 24.22 10.30 8.45
CA SER A 206 24.62 9.70 9.73
C SER A 206 25.47 8.43 9.56
N SER A 207 25.06 7.53 8.68
CA SER A 207 25.82 6.34 8.27
C SER A 207 25.16 5.63 7.10
N GLU A 208 25.97 5.01 6.25
CA GLU A 208 25.48 4.22 5.11
C GLU A 208 24.82 2.92 5.58
N PRO A 209 23.59 2.60 5.12
CA PRO A 209 22.94 1.31 5.35
C PRO A 209 23.71 0.15 4.72
N ILE A 210 23.29 -1.07 5.00
CA ILE A 210 23.81 -2.26 4.34
C ILE A 210 22.66 -3.09 3.77
N PHE A 211 22.83 -3.60 2.56
CA PHE A 211 21.86 -4.48 1.93
C PHE A 211 21.76 -5.81 2.68
N THR A 212 20.54 -6.19 2.99
CA THR A 212 20.19 -7.53 3.47
C THR A 212 19.29 -8.21 2.44
N ASP A 213 19.34 -9.54 2.34
CA ASP A 213 18.52 -10.29 1.39
C ASP A 213 17.64 -11.32 2.13
N ILE A 214 16.48 -11.60 1.56
CA ILE A 214 15.62 -12.69 2.01
C ILE A 214 16.27 -14.08 1.84
N TYR A 215 17.28 -14.19 0.99
CA TYR A 215 18.08 -15.39 0.74
C TYR A 215 19.44 -15.38 1.44
N GLY A 216 19.69 -14.42 2.35
CA GLY A 216 20.96 -14.26 3.06
C GLY A 216 22.01 -13.45 2.30
N PRO A 217 23.28 -13.44 2.75
CA PRO A 217 24.27 -12.45 2.32
C PRO A 217 24.89 -12.70 0.94
N LYS A 218 24.49 -13.77 0.24
CA LYS A 218 25.12 -14.21 -1.00
C LYS A 218 25.15 -13.14 -2.08
N LYS A 219 24.01 -12.46 -2.32
CA LYS A 219 23.86 -11.44 -3.36
C LYS A 219 24.87 -10.29 -3.18
N LEU A 220 24.92 -9.71 -1.99
CA LEU A 220 25.89 -8.65 -1.69
C LEU A 220 27.34 -9.15 -1.78
N SER A 221 27.59 -10.38 -1.31
CA SER A 221 28.93 -10.99 -1.40
C SER A 221 29.38 -11.20 -2.84
N ASP A 222 28.48 -11.66 -3.70
CA ASP A 222 28.79 -11.85 -5.13
C ASP A 222 29.03 -10.51 -5.86
N GLU A 223 28.26 -9.47 -5.55
CA GLU A 223 28.50 -8.13 -6.09
C GLU A 223 29.82 -7.52 -5.61
N ARG A 224 30.20 -7.73 -4.34
CA ARG A 224 31.51 -7.31 -3.81
C ARG A 224 32.65 -7.96 -4.61
N LYS A 225 32.54 -9.24 -4.95
CA LYS A 225 33.54 -9.95 -5.78
C LYS A 225 33.54 -9.42 -7.22
N ALA A 226 32.37 -9.29 -7.85
CA ALA A 226 32.22 -8.83 -9.23
C ALA A 226 32.76 -7.41 -9.43
N THR A 227 32.51 -6.52 -8.47
CA THR A 227 32.96 -5.13 -8.51
C THR A 227 34.36 -4.92 -7.95
N ARG A 228 34.98 -5.95 -7.38
CA ARG A 228 36.24 -5.88 -6.62
C ARG A 228 36.20 -4.82 -5.52
N ASN A 229 35.03 -4.61 -4.94
CA ASN A 229 34.82 -3.64 -3.85
C ASN A 229 34.31 -4.35 -2.58
N PRO A 230 35.18 -4.76 -1.67
CA PRO A 230 34.77 -5.43 -0.44
C PRO A 230 34.00 -4.53 0.53
N LYS A 231 34.03 -3.20 0.33
CA LYS A 231 33.33 -2.21 1.14
C LYS A 231 31.94 -1.86 0.58
N LEU A 232 31.53 -2.45 -0.55
CA LEU A 232 30.21 -2.22 -1.13
C LEU A 232 29.12 -2.60 -0.12
N ARG A 233 28.15 -1.71 0.11
CA ARG A 233 27.07 -1.91 1.07
C ARG A 233 25.69 -2.07 0.40
N ALA A 234 25.52 -1.58 -0.83
CA ALA A 234 24.32 -1.73 -1.63
C ALA A 234 24.43 -2.93 -2.58
N ALA A 235 23.28 -3.48 -2.99
CA ALA A 235 23.22 -4.49 -4.03
C ALA A 235 22.14 -4.17 -5.07
N THR A 236 22.32 -4.68 -6.29
CA THR A 236 21.33 -4.56 -7.36
C THR A 236 20.12 -5.41 -7.04
N ASN A 237 18.94 -4.81 -6.94
CA ASN A 237 17.68 -5.49 -6.60
C ASN A 237 16.61 -5.26 -7.68
N THR A 238 17.02 -5.26 -8.94
CA THR A 238 16.14 -5.19 -10.10
C THR A 238 16.18 -6.50 -10.87
N SER A 239 15.10 -6.79 -11.58
CA SER A 239 14.97 -7.92 -12.49
C SER A 239 14.44 -7.44 -13.82
N ASP A 240 14.94 -8.00 -14.93
CA ASP A 240 14.36 -7.77 -16.26
C ASP A 240 13.01 -8.47 -16.42
N ASN A 241 12.75 -9.51 -15.64
CA ASN A 241 11.45 -10.16 -15.55
C ASN A 241 10.63 -9.48 -14.43
N VAL A 242 9.63 -8.69 -14.82
CA VAL A 242 8.71 -7.98 -13.93
C VAL A 242 7.39 -8.72 -13.69
N GLU A 243 7.25 -9.96 -14.20
CA GLU A 243 6.09 -10.80 -13.93
C GLU A 243 5.95 -11.05 -12.44
N ALA A 244 4.74 -10.85 -11.92
CA ALA A 244 4.47 -10.94 -10.51
C ALA A 244 3.18 -11.70 -10.21
N ASN A 245 3.10 -12.21 -8.99
CA ASN A 245 1.91 -12.83 -8.44
C ASN A 245 1.69 -12.37 -7.00
N ILE A 246 0.52 -12.66 -6.46
CA ILE A 246 0.17 -12.46 -5.05
C ILE A 246 -0.10 -13.82 -4.42
N THR A 247 0.55 -14.10 -3.28
CA THR A 247 0.26 -15.27 -2.43
C THR A 247 -0.16 -14.77 -1.05
N ASN A 248 -1.29 -15.27 -0.57
CA ASN A 248 -1.83 -14.90 0.73
C ASN A 248 -1.63 -16.04 1.74
N PHE A 249 -1.21 -15.69 2.95
CA PHE A 249 -1.20 -16.56 4.12
C PHE A 249 -2.13 -15.97 5.18
N HIS A 250 -2.85 -16.84 5.87
CA HIS A 250 -3.86 -16.45 6.84
C HIS A 250 -3.41 -16.76 8.26
N LEU A 251 -3.49 -15.78 9.14
CA LEU A 251 -3.35 -15.96 10.57
C LEU A 251 -4.75 -15.89 11.18
N GLU A 252 -5.15 -16.95 11.86
CA GLU A 252 -6.48 -17.11 12.47
C GLU A 252 -6.81 -15.97 13.46
N GLY A 253 -8.12 -15.80 13.75
CA GLY A 253 -8.62 -14.73 14.60
C GLY A 253 -8.01 -14.72 16.02
N ASP A 254 -7.91 -15.88 16.68
CA ASP A 254 -7.39 -15.95 18.05
C ASP A 254 -5.88 -15.62 18.15
N PRO A 255 -4.97 -16.19 17.33
CA PRO A 255 -3.58 -15.74 17.31
C PRO A 255 -3.45 -14.27 16.89
N SER A 256 -4.25 -13.78 15.96
CA SER A 256 -4.24 -12.37 15.56
C SER A 256 -4.63 -11.44 16.70
N ARG A 257 -5.64 -11.82 17.50
CA ARG A 257 -6.06 -11.07 18.68
C ARG A 257 -4.96 -10.96 19.72
N ARG A 258 -4.18 -12.04 19.95
CA ARG A 258 -3.02 -12.00 20.86
C ARG A 258 -2.00 -10.93 20.46
N LEU A 259 -1.78 -10.74 19.15
CA LEU A 259 -0.87 -9.69 18.65
C LEU A 259 -1.48 -8.29 18.86
N LEU A 260 -2.77 -8.12 18.64
CA LEU A 260 -3.48 -6.86 18.86
C LEU A 260 -3.48 -6.48 20.36
N ASP A 261 -3.79 -7.44 21.23
CA ASP A 261 -3.80 -7.25 22.68
C ASP A 261 -2.40 -6.87 23.21
N PHE A 262 -1.35 -7.48 22.65
CA PHE A 262 0.02 -7.11 22.96
C PHE A 262 0.31 -5.66 22.54
N CYS A 263 -0.06 -5.30 21.32
CA CYS A 263 0.11 -3.95 20.80
C CYS A 263 -0.59 -2.91 21.68
N GLU A 264 -1.82 -3.19 22.08
CA GLU A 264 -2.61 -2.32 22.97
C GLU A 264 -1.97 -2.22 24.36
N LYS A 265 -1.62 -3.35 24.98
CA LYS A 265 -1.01 -3.43 26.31
C LYS A 265 0.25 -2.59 26.43
N TYR A 266 1.12 -2.63 25.40
CA TYR A 266 2.43 -1.95 25.43
C TYR A 266 2.47 -0.61 24.69
N GLY A 267 1.34 -0.16 24.11
CA GLY A 267 1.28 1.06 23.31
C GLY A 267 2.19 1.02 22.07
N ILE A 268 2.29 -0.15 21.44
CA ILE A 268 3.08 -0.41 20.23
C ILE A 268 2.12 -0.56 19.03
N SER A 269 2.44 0.07 17.91
CA SER A 269 1.63 -0.13 16.70
C SER A 269 1.88 -1.52 16.09
N MET A 270 0.87 -2.09 15.44
CA MET A 270 1.04 -3.34 14.68
C MET A 270 2.15 -3.23 13.63
N THR A 271 2.30 -2.06 12.99
CA THR A 271 3.41 -1.80 12.06
C THR A 271 4.77 -1.96 12.74
N CYS A 272 4.95 -1.47 13.98
CA CYS A 272 6.20 -1.68 14.72
C CYS A 272 6.44 -3.15 15.02
N LEU A 273 5.40 -3.90 15.42
CA LEU A 273 5.52 -5.32 15.72
C LEU A 273 5.88 -6.13 14.47
N LEU A 274 5.24 -5.86 13.34
CA LEU A 274 5.53 -6.51 12.06
C LEU A 274 6.95 -6.16 11.56
N LEU A 275 7.36 -4.88 11.68
CA LEU A 275 8.72 -4.45 11.36
C LEU A 275 9.75 -5.16 12.25
N MET A 276 9.48 -5.30 13.56
CA MET A 276 10.36 -6.02 14.48
C MET A 276 10.52 -7.48 14.07
N GLY A 277 9.43 -8.16 13.72
CA GLY A 277 9.48 -9.54 13.24
C GLY A 277 10.28 -9.67 11.94
N LEU A 278 9.96 -8.82 10.96
CA LEU A 278 10.55 -8.87 9.63
C LEU A 278 12.05 -8.51 9.62
N ARG A 279 12.44 -7.44 10.37
CA ARG A 279 13.84 -7.07 10.50
C ARG A 279 14.67 -8.14 11.25
N THR A 280 14.06 -8.82 12.24
CA THR A 280 14.72 -9.91 12.96
C THR A 280 14.89 -11.15 12.07
N TYR A 281 13.90 -11.44 11.21
CA TYR A 281 14.07 -12.45 10.16
C TYR A 281 15.25 -12.12 9.23
N LEU A 282 15.34 -10.88 8.74
CA LEU A 282 16.46 -10.46 7.89
C LEU A 282 17.80 -10.47 8.64
N GLN A 283 17.82 -10.09 9.92
CA GLN A 283 19.00 -10.18 10.79
C GLN A 283 19.49 -11.63 10.90
N LYS A 284 18.56 -12.57 11.11
CA LYS A 284 18.86 -14.01 11.16
C LYS A 284 19.47 -14.51 9.84
N GLU A 285 18.84 -14.20 8.71
CA GLU A 285 19.29 -14.69 7.40
C GLU A 285 20.65 -14.12 6.98
N ASN A 286 20.96 -12.88 7.39
CA ASN A 286 22.16 -12.16 6.93
C ASN A 286 23.27 -12.04 7.99
N ASP A 287 23.03 -12.50 9.21
CA ASP A 287 23.93 -12.32 10.37
C ASP A 287 24.37 -10.85 10.53
N GLN A 288 23.38 -9.93 10.60
CA GLN A 288 23.59 -8.49 10.41
C GLN A 288 22.58 -7.67 11.20
N ASP A 289 23.04 -6.84 12.15
CA ASP A 289 22.19 -6.04 13.05
C ASP A 289 21.52 -4.84 12.38
N ASP A 290 22.15 -4.32 11.33
CA ASP A 290 21.70 -3.13 10.58
C ASP A 290 20.77 -3.56 9.43
N VAL A 291 19.49 -3.33 9.58
CA VAL A 291 18.46 -3.77 8.64
C VAL A 291 17.57 -2.60 8.19
N SER A 292 17.32 -2.51 6.90
CA SER A 292 16.35 -1.58 6.30
C SER A 292 15.20 -2.32 5.63
N VAL A 293 13.98 -1.84 5.86
CA VAL A 293 12.75 -2.30 5.19
C VAL A 293 11.99 -1.07 4.71
N THR A 294 11.57 -1.03 3.45
CA THR A 294 10.73 0.07 2.98
C THR A 294 9.35 -0.01 3.62
N THR A 295 8.85 1.08 4.16
CA THR A 295 7.52 1.14 4.78
C THR A 295 6.69 2.30 4.25
N THR A 296 5.37 2.17 4.36
CA THR A 296 4.40 3.13 3.82
C THR A 296 3.82 4.00 4.93
N ILE A 297 3.67 5.30 4.65
CA ILE A 297 3.02 6.27 5.51
C ILE A 297 1.81 6.86 4.76
N SER A 298 0.62 6.82 5.36
CA SER A 298 -0.62 7.22 4.71
C SER A 298 -0.81 8.74 4.55
N ARG A 299 -0.09 9.56 5.33
CA ARG A 299 -0.22 11.04 5.36
C ARG A 299 -1.66 11.53 5.58
N ARG A 300 -2.39 10.88 6.47
CA ARG A 300 -3.79 11.19 6.83
C ARG A 300 -3.93 11.37 8.33
N ALA A 301 -3.40 12.50 8.85
CA ALA A 301 -3.44 12.82 10.27
C ALA A 301 -4.77 13.43 10.72
N THR A 302 -5.34 14.32 9.91
CA THR A 302 -6.58 15.04 10.24
C THR A 302 -7.83 14.31 9.73
N LEU A 303 -9.01 14.63 10.30
CA LEU A 303 -10.29 14.09 9.83
C LEU A 303 -10.56 14.44 8.37
N SER A 304 -10.20 15.64 7.92
CA SER A 304 -10.34 16.03 6.51
C SER A 304 -9.47 15.18 5.60
N GLU A 305 -8.23 14.89 5.99
CA GLU A 305 -7.31 14.04 5.23
C GLU A 305 -7.76 12.58 5.22
N LYS A 306 -8.31 12.07 6.35
CA LYS A 306 -8.87 10.71 6.45
C LYS A 306 -10.08 10.51 5.54
N ARG A 307 -10.81 11.58 5.23
CA ARG A 307 -12.00 11.58 4.35
C ARG A 307 -11.69 12.07 2.93
N CYS A 308 -10.44 12.30 2.61
CA CYS A 308 -9.99 12.75 1.30
C CYS A 308 -9.58 11.55 0.44
N GLY A 309 -10.13 11.44 -0.76
CA GLY A 309 -9.62 10.54 -1.79
C GLY A 309 -8.21 10.91 -2.24
N GLY A 310 -7.67 10.13 -3.13
CA GLY A 310 -6.37 10.38 -3.76
C GLY A 310 -5.27 9.41 -3.36
N SER A 311 -4.26 9.29 -4.19
CA SER A 311 -3.02 8.64 -3.83
C SER A 311 -2.19 9.57 -2.95
N ARG A 312 -2.07 9.25 -1.68
CA ARG A 312 -1.43 10.12 -0.67
C ARG A 312 -0.27 9.45 0.04
N ILE A 313 -0.07 8.16 -0.18
CA ILE A 313 0.99 7.40 0.50
C ILE A 313 2.38 7.89 0.10
N HIS A 314 3.28 7.93 1.09
CA HIS A 314 4.71 8.04 0.89
C HIS A 314 5.39 6.76 1.38
N CYS A 315 6.43 6.34 0.68
CA CYS A 315 7.24 5.18 1.04
C CYS A 315 8.67 5.63 1.34
N PHE A 316 9.19 5.23 2.50
CA PHE A 316 10.56 5.51 2.90
C PHE A 316 11.24 4.24 3.38
N PRO A 317 12.54 4.09 3.13
CA PRO A 317 13.34 3.08 3.81
C PRO A 317 13.36 3.35 5.31
N PHE A 318 13.03 2.34 6.08
CA PHE A 318 13.02 2.37 7.52
C PHE A 318 14.16 1.50 8.06
N ARG A 319 15.25 2.15 8.45
CA ARG A 319 16.46 1.50 8.95
C ARG A 319 16.44 1.39 10.45
N THR A 320 16.81 0.23 10.97
CA THR A 320 17.02 0.02 12.40
C THR A 320 18.28 -0.81 12.67
N ILE A 321 19.00 -0.45 13.72
CA ILE A 321 20.14 -1.22 14.22
C ILE A 321 19.73 -1.76 15.60
N VAL A 322 19.52 -3.07 15.67
CA VAL A 322 19.09 -3.77 16.86
C VAL A 322 20.07 -4.91 17.13
N PRO A 323 21.07 -4.72 17.99
CA PRO A 323 22.01 -5.77 18.41
C PRO A 323 21.29 -6.98 18.98
N ARG A 324 21.93 -8.15 18.90
CA ARG A 324 21.37 -9.42 19.39
C ARG A 324 21.15 -9.42 20.91
N GLU A 325 21.91 -8.61 21.65
CA GLU A 325 21.81 -8.45 23.09
C GLU A 325 20.59 -7.66 23.56
N ASN A 326 20.00 -6.85 22.67
CA ASN A 326 18.80 -6.12 23.00
C ASN A 326 17.62 -7.09 23.21
N THR A 327 16.75 -6.77 24.18
CA THR A 327 15.49 -7.47 24.33
C THR A 327 14.57 -7.17 23.16
N PHE A 328 13.58 -8.02 22.94
CA PHE A 328 12.55 -7.80 21.93
C PHE A 328 11.82 -6.48 22.18
N MET A 329 11.53 -6.16 23.44
CA MET A 329 10.90 -4.89 23.84
C MET A 329 11.80 -3.70 23.54
N GLU A 330 13.08 -3.75 23.83
CA GLU A 330 14.02 -2.67 23.50
C GLU A 330 14.08 -2.43 21.98
N GLY A 331 14.06 -3.50 21.18
CA GLY A 331 13.96 -3.43 19.72
C GLY A 331 12.68 -2.72 19.25
N LEU A 332 11.54 -3.10 19.82
CA LEU A 332 10.25 -2.46 19.53
C LEU A 332 10.22 -0.97 19.88
N LEU A 333 10.79 -0.59 21.03
CA LEU A 333 10.87 0.81 21.45
C LEU A 333 11.75 1.64 20.51
N LYS A 334 12.88 1.10 20.05
CA LYS A 334 13.74 1.74 19.04
C LYS A 334 12.99 1.95 17.72
N ILE A 335 12.22 0.94 17.27
CA ILE A 335 11.40 1.03 16.06
C ILE A 335 10.33 2.11 16.23
N ARG A 336 9.58 2.10 17.34
CA ARG A 336 8.55 3.10 17.63
C ARG A 336 9.09 4.51 17.62
N ASP A 337 10.23 4.74 18.28
CA ASP A 337 10.81 6.07 18.38
C ASP A 337 11.31 6.58 17.01
N ALA A 338 11.91 5.70 16.22
CA ALA A 338 12.27 6.00 14.83
C ALA A 338 11.02 6.28 13.98
N GLN A 339 9.97 5.46 14.07
CA GLN A 339 8.70 5.65 13.34
C GLN A 339 8.06 7.00 13.67
N ASN A 340 8.08 7.41 14.94
CA ASN A 340 7.57 8.71 15.36
C ASN A 340 8.34 9.88 14.71
N GLN A 341 9.65 9.74 14.49
CA GLN A 341 10.43 10.75 13.76
C GLN A 341 10.02 10.80 12.28
N TYR A 342 9.91 9.66 11.62
CA TYR A 342 9.45 9.60 10.22
C TYR A 342 8.06 10.23 10.05
N PHE A 343 7.13 9.96 10.96
CA PHE A 343 5.76 10.52 10.88
C PHE A 343 5.72 12.05 11.00
N ARG A 344 6.65 12.65 11.77
CA ARG A 344 6.76 14.12 11.88
C ARG A 344 7.26 14.79 10.60
N HIS A 345 7.94 14.05 9.73
CA HIS A 345 8.56 14.51 8.49
C HIS A 345 7.98 13.83 7.25
N ALA A 346 6.80 13.19 7.39
CA ALA A 346 6.21 12.33 6.37
C ALA A 346 5.78 13.07 5.10
N ASP A 347 5.64 14.39 5.14
CA ASP A 347 5.22 15.20 3.99
C ASP A 347 6.37 15.41 2.98
N TYR A 348 7.63 15.16 3.37
CA TYR A 348 8.77 15.27 2.46
C TYR A 348 8.63 14.31 1.26
N SER A 349 9.09 14.76 0.10
CA SER A 349 9.00 13.99 -1.13
C SER A 349 9.89 12.73 -1.10
N PRO A 350 9.32 11.52 -1.24
CA PRO A 350 10.13 10.31 -1.36
C PRO A 350 11.07 10.34 -2.57
N SER A 351 10.66 10.93 -3.69
CA SER A 351 11.51 11.04 -4.88
C SER A 351 12.73 11.90 -4.60
N GLU A 352 12.58 13.00 -3.87
CA GLU A 352 13.74 13.84 -3.45
C GLU A 352 14.64 13.10 -2.46
N TYR A 353 14.06 12.34 -1.53
CA TYR A 353 14.80 11.48 -0.61
C TYR A 353 15.65 10.45 -1.37
N PHE A 354 15.05 9.70 -2.29
CA PHE A 354 15.76 8.69 -3.04
C PHE A 354 16.84 9.26 -3.96
N ASN A 355 16.58 10.38 -4.63
CA ASN A 355 17.55 11.06 -5.46
C ASN A 355 18.76 11.55 -4.62
N TYR A 356 18.50 12.22 -3.50
CA TYR A 356 19.55 12.69 -2.61
C TYR A 356 20.39 11.52 -2.06
N ARG A 357 19.76 10.44 -1.61
CA ARG A 357 20.44 9.23 -1.12
C ARG A 357 21.30 8.56 -2.21
N HIS A 358 20.75 8.45 -3.42
CA HIS A 358 21.45 7.91 -4.58
C HIS A 358 22.73 8.70 -4.87
N ASP A 359 22.63 10.02 -4.93
CA ASP A 359 23.76 10.89 -5.21
C ASP A 359 24.79 10.91 -4.08
N TYR A 360 24.32 10.94 -2.82
CA TYR A 360 25.18 10.98 -1.64
C TYR A 360 26.06 9.73 -1.52
N TYR A 361 25.47 8.55 -1.70
CA TYR A 361 26.19 7.26 -1.64
C TYR A 361 26.74 6.80 -2.99
N LYS A 362 26.53 7.57 -4.06
CA LYS A 362 26.97 7.23 -5.43
C LYS A 362 26.47 5.85 -5.88
N LEU A 363 25.20 5.57 -5.63
CA LEU A 363 24.58 4.32 -6.04
C LEU A 363 24.48 4.23 -7.57
N LYS A 364 24.60 3.02 -8.09
CA LYS A 364 24.31 2.74 -9.51
C LYS A 364 22.81 2.50 -9.69
N ASP A 365 22.33 2.64 -10.92
CA ASP A 365 20.94 2.32 -11.25
C ASP A 365 20.58 0.90 -10.80
N GLY A 366 19.46 0.77 -10.11
CA GLY A 366 18.95 -0.49 -9.55
C GLY A 366 19.60 -0.94 -8.24
N GLN A 367 20.64 -0.26 -7.74
CA GLN A 367 21.18 -0.56 -6.42
C GLN A 367 20.31 0.00 -5.29
N THR A 368 20.11 -0.80 -4.26
CA THR A 368 19.39 -0.45 -3.05
C THR A 368 20.00 -1.11 -1.81
N TYR A 369 19.49 -0.76 -0.64
CA TYR A 369 19.77 -1.41 0.65
C TYR A 369 18.57 -2.21 1.16
N GLU A 370 17.38 -1.98 0.61
CA GLU A 370 16.12 -2.56 1.04
C GLU A 370 15.77 -3.79 0.21
N PRO A 371 15.61 -4.97 0.84
CA PRO A 371 15.27 -6.19 0.13
C PRO A 371 13.78 -6.29 -0.20
N LEU A 372 12.95 -5.64 0.62
CA LEU A 372 11.50 -5.73 0.52
C LEU A 372 10.78 -4.52 1.13
N SER A 373 9.49 -4.44 0.86
CA SER A 373 8.59 -3.44 1.42
C SER A 373 7.55 -4.07 2.32
N LEU A 374 7.10 -3.34 3.34
CA LEU A 374 6.04 -3.71 4.27
C LEU A 374 5.01 -2.58 4.38
N THR A 375 3.73 -2.93 4.28
CA THR A 375 2.63 -2.07 4.71
C THR A 375 1.66 -2.83 5.61
N TYR A 376 1.15 -2.17 6.63
CA TYR A 376 0.02 -2.63 7.42
C TYR A 376 -1.19 -1.76 7.14
N GLN A 377 -2.29 -2.40 6.77
CA GLN A 377 -3.55 -1.75 6.42
C GLN A 377 -4.64 -2.16 7.42
N PRO A 378 -4.85 -1.38 8.50
CA PRO A 378 -5.90 -1.64 9.49
C PRO A 378 -7.31 -1.26 8.96
N LEU A 379 -7.53 -1.46 7.67
CA LEU A 379 -8.68 -0.95 6.94
C LEU A 379 -9.79 -2.01 6.93
N ALA A 380 -10.37 -2.29 8.11
CA ALA A 380 -11.67 -2.95 8.15
C ALA A 380 -12.73 -1.96 7.65
N MET A 381 -13.63 -2.41 6.79
CA MET A 381 -14.85 -1.66 6.47
C MET A 381 -15.68 -1.59 7.74
N LYS A 382 -15.68 -0.44 8.40
CA LYS A 382 -16.61 -0.18 9.49
C LYS A 382 -17.81 0.55 8.92
N TYR A 383 -18.96 -0.08 9.02
CA TYR A 383 -20.25 0.53 8.73
C TYR A 383 -20.67 1.31 9.99
N ASP A 384 -20.04 2.47 10.21
CA ASP A 384 -20.28 3.35 11.35
C ASP A 384 -21.11 4.60 10.98
N GLY A 385 -21.72 4.58 9.80
CA GLY A 385 -22.68 5.59 9.37
C GLY A 385 -23.95 5.57 10.24
N PRO A 386 -24.58 6.74 10.47
CA PRO A 386 -25.81 6.83 11.24
C PRO A 386 -26.91 5.92 10.68
N GLY A 387 -27.44 5.03 11.51
CA GLY A 387 -28.51 4.09 11.15
C GLY A 387 -28.05 2.75 10.56
N LEU A 388 -26.77 2.61 10.15
CA LEU A 388 -26.26 1.34 9.61
C LEU A 388 -26.21 0.23 10.67
N ASP A 389 -26.05 0.57 11.93
CA ASP A 389 -26.13 -0.36 13.07
C ASP A 389 -27.48 -1.07 13.17
N LYS A 390 -28.53 -0.49 12.58
CA LYS A 390 -29.88 -1.08 12.54
C LYS A 390 -30.06 -2.13 11.45
N LEU A 391 -29.15 -2.21 10.48
CA LEU A 391 -29.21 -3.16 9.38
C LEU A 391 -28.72 -4.57 9.75
N GLY A 392 -28.24 -4.76 11.00
CA GLY A 392 -27.68 -6.03 11.46
C GLY A 392 -26.30 -6.32 10.90
N ASP A 393 -25.80 -7.55 11.13
CA ASP A 393 -24.49 -7.99 10.65
C ASP A 393 -24.53 -8.32 9.15
N ILE A 394 -24.22 -7.33 8.33
CA ILE A 394 -24.04 -7.53 6.88
C ILE A 394 -22.71 -8.23 6.65
N LYS A 395 -22.77 -9.47 6.16
CA LYS A 395 -21.56 -10.18 5.73
C LYS A 395 -21.05 -9.61 4.43
N TYR A 396 -19.75 -9.32 4.39
CA TYR A 396 -19.08 -8.81 3.20
C TYR A 396 -17.75 -9.52 2.95
N LYS A 397 -17.31 -9.48 1.72
CA LYS A 397 -15.99 -9.94 1.27
C LYS A 397 -15.28 -8.83 0.54
N THR A 398 -13.98 -8.74 0.75
CA THR A 398 -13.09 -7.88 -0.05
C THR A 398 -11.98 -8.74 -0.63
N ALA A 399 -11.61 -8.47 -1.87
CA ALA A 399 -10.49 -9.15 -2.50
C ALA A 399 -9.60 -8.16 -3.26
N ARG A 400 -8.33 -8.51 -3.42
CA ARG A 400 -7.36 -7.82 -4.27
C ARG A 400 -6.90 -8.75 -5.38
N TYR A 401 -6.74 -8.19 -6.57
CA TYR A 401 -6.35 -8.94 -7.76
C TYR A 401 -4.99 -8.46 -8.25
N SER A 402 -4.10 -9.41 -8.58
CA SER A 402 -2.82 -9.09 -9.18
C SER A 402 -3.03 -8.48 -10.57
N ASN A 403 -2.23 -7.49 -10.92
CA ASN A 403 -2.12 -6.94 -12.26
C ASN A 403 -1.07 -7.69 -13.11
N GLY A 404 -0.52 -8.80 -12.59
CA GLY A 404 0.45 -9.66 -13.26
C GLY A 404 1.89 -9.15 -13.27
N VAL A 405 2.17 -7.94 -12.73
CA VAL A 405 3.51 -7.35 -12.75
C VAL A 405 3.82 -6.56 -11.48
N ALA A 406 5.09 -6.43 -11.12
CA ALA A 406 5.55 -5.58 -10.03
C ALA A 406 6.86 -4.85 -10.37
N ALA A 407 6.96 -3.61 -9.93
CA ALA A 407 8.20 -2.82 -10.03
C ALA A 407 9.19 -3.12 -8.89
N HIS A 408 8.77 -3.82 -7.85
CA HIS A 408 9.57 -4.23 -6.68
C HIS A 408 9.66 -5.75 -6.60
N THR A 409 10.71 -6.24 -5.98
CA THR A 409 10.99 -7.69 -5.89
C THR A 409 10.00 -8.39 -4.97
N LEU A 410 9.71 -7.78 -3.81
CA LEU A 410 8.82 -8.33 -2.79
C LEU A 410 8.14 -7.22 -2.00
N TYR A 411 6.82 -7.32 -1.86
CA TYR A 411 6.01 -6.40 -1.08
C TYR A 411 5.05 -7.17 -0.18
N LEU A 412 5.17 -7.00 1.11
CA LEU A 412 4.28 -7.59 2.11
C LEU A 412 3.20 -6.58 2.51
N THR A 413 1.95 -6.91 2.24
CA THR A 413 0.78 -6.20 2.78
C THR A 413 0.15 -7.05 3.87
N VAL A 414 -0.02 -6.50 5.08
CA VAL A 414 -0.78 -7.14 6.15
C VAL A 414 -2.07 -6.37 6.36
N SER A 415 -3.20 -7.07 6.32
CA SER A 415 -4.53 -6.49 6.46
C SER A 415 -5.42 -7.32 7.40
N HIS A 416 -6.53 -6.75 7.84
CA HIS A 416 -7.53 -7.49 8.60
C HIS A 416 -8.50 -8.21 7.67
N ARG A 417 -8.82 -9.45 8.05
CA ARG A 417 -9.84 -10.25 7.38
C ARG A 417 -11.21 -9.93 7.99
N ALA A 418 -12.23 -9.82 7.13
CA ALA A 418 -13.57 -9.43 7.55
C ALA A 418 -14.29 -10.54 8.35
N GLU A 419 -14.03 -11.79 8.01
CA GLU A 419 -14.79 -12.95 8.48
C GLU A 419 -14.55 -13.25 9.97
N ASP A 420 -13.31 -13.13 10.45
CA ASP A 420 -12.90 -13.54 11.80
C ASP A 420 -11.98 -12.54 12.53
N ASN A 421 -11.73 -11.36 11.94
CA ASN A 421 -10.72 -10.40 12.37
C ASN A 421 -9.28 -10.95 12.43
N GLY A 422 -9.02 -12.03 11.72
CA GLY A 422 -7.68 -12.55 11.50
C GLY A 422 -6.83 -11.60 10.66
N LEU A 423 -5.55 -11.92 10.51
CA LEU A 423 -4.63 -11.15 9.68
C LEU A 423 -4.29 -11.91 8.41
N ASP A 424 -4.40 -11.23 7.27
CA ASP A 424 -3.95 -11.70 5.98
C ASP A 424 -2.60 -11.10 5.65
N PHE A 425 -1.67 -11.97 5.25
CA PHE A 425 -0.32 -11.62 4.82
C PHE A 425 -0.22 -11.83 3.31
N GLY A 426 -0.47 -10.77 2.55
CA GLY A 426 -0.40 -10.79 1.10
C GLY A 426 1.00 -10.45 0.61
N PHE A 427 1.68 -11.42 0.02
CA PHE A 427 2.98 -11.25 -0.61
C PHE A 427 2.82 -11.04 -2.11
N GLU A 428 3.07 -9.82 -2.59
CA GLU A 428 3.24 -9.53 -4.00
C GLU A 428 4.72 -9.63 -4.35
N TYR A 429 5.06 -10.47 -5.33
CA TYR A 429 6.45 -10.81 -5.62
C TYR A 429 6.71 -11.05 -7.09
N GLN A 430 7.92 -10.73 -7.54
CA GLN A 430 8.40 -11.07 -8.88
C GLN A 430 8.70 -12.58 -8.96
N THR A 431 7.98 -13.30 -9.80
CA THR A 431 8.06 -14.77 -9.92
C THR A 431 9.40 -15.29 -10.43
N GLY A 432 10.15 -14.44 -11.16
CA GLY A 432 11.51 -14.76 -11.59
C GLY A 432 12.60 -14.62 -10.53
N VAL A 433 12.27 -14.06 -9.34
CA VAL A 433 13.24 -13.77 -8.27
C VAL A 433 12.88 -14.49 -6.97
N VAL A 434 11.60 -14.53 -6.62
CA VAL A 434 11.11 -15.12 -5.36
C VAL A 434 10.26 -16.35 -5.67
N THR A 435 10.50 -17.44 -4.96
CA THR A 435 9.72 -18.68 -5.12
C THR A 435 8.60 -18.78 -4.07
N PRO A 436 7.51 -19.50 -4.35
CA PRO A 436 6.45 -19.74 -3.37
C PRO A 436 6.94 -20.37 -2.07
N GLU A 437 7.88 -21.32 -2.14
CA GLU A 437 8.46 -21.99 -0.97
C GLU A 437 9.23 -20.98 -0.09
N ARG A 438 9.87 -19.97 -0.73
CA ARG A 438 10.55 -18.90 0.03
C ARG A 438 9.55 -18.00 0.76
N LEU A 439 8.38 -17.76 0.19
CA LEU A 439 7.32 -17.00 0.86
C LEU A 439 6.77 -17.76 2.07
N GLU A 440 6.52 -19.06 1.95
CA GLU A 440 6.12 -19.92 3.08
C GLU A 440 7.17 -19.86 4.20
N TYR A 441 8.44 -19.95 3.84
CA TYR A 441 9.57 -19.84 4.77
C TYR A 441 9.58 -18.48 5.49
N ILE A 442 9.43 -17.35 4.74
CA ILE A 442 9.38 -16.01 5.31
C ILE A 442 8.19 -15.90 6.27
N TYR A 443 6.99 -16.30 5.86
CA TYR A 443 5.78 -16.24 6.68
C TYR A 443 5.92 -17.05 7.97
N TYR A 444 6.40 -18.29 7.86
CA TYR A 444 6.62 -19.17 8.99
C TYR A 444 7.56 -18.57 10.03
N TYR A 445 8.74 -18.11 9.60
CA TYR A 445 9.72 -17.53 10.52
C TYR A 445 9.30 -16.17 11.07
N LEU A 446 8.67 -15.34 10.25
CA LEU A 446 8.10 -14.06 10.69
C LEU A 446 7.12 -14.27 11.85
N CYS A 447 6.16 -15.19 11.69
CA CYS A 447 5.19 -15.51 12.73
C CYS A 447 5.88 -16.07 13.98
N ARG A 448 6.80 -17.02 13.83
CA ARG A 448 7.53 -17.59 14.98
C ARG A 448 8.30 -16.53 15.76
N ILE A 449 9.05 -15.67 15.08
CA ILE A 449 9.79 -14.57 15.71
C ILE A 449 8.85 -13.65 16.50
N ILE A 450 7.76 -13.23 15.87
CA ILE A 450 6.78 -12.34 16.50
C ILE A 450 6.18 -13.02 17.76
N PHE A 451 5.71 -14.27 17.64
CA PHE A 451 5.08 -14.95 18.77
C PHE A 451 6.05 -15.24 19.90
N ARG A 452 7.33 -15.58 19.62
CA ARG A 452 8.35 -15.74 20.66
C ARG A 452 8.64 -14.44 21.41
N GLY A 453 8.68 -13.32 20.70
CA GLY A 453 8.85 -12.00 21.31
C GLY A 453 7.62 -11.52 22.09
N VAL A 454 6.40 -11.79 21.60
CA VAL A 454 5.14 -11.48 22.29
C VAL A 454 4.95 -12.32 23.55
N GLU A 455 5.37 -13.58 23.51
CA GLU A 455 5.29 -14.52 24.65
C GLU A 455 6.23 -14.10 25.80
N ASP A 456 7.42 -13.60 25.47
CA ASP A 456 8.40 -13.10 26.44
C ASP A 456 9.17 -11.90 25.85
N PRO A 457 8.68 -10.68 26.07
CA PRO A 457 9.30 -9.47 25.48
C PRO A 457 10.66 -9.09 26.07
N GLU A 458 11.04 -9.65 27.21
CA GLU A 458 12.36 -9.46 27.83
C GLU A 458 13.42 -10.42 27.27
N ARG A 459 13.02 -11.40 26.46
CA ARG A 459 13.95 -12.28 25.76
C ARG A 459 14.75 -11.48 24.73
N THR A 460 16.05 -11.79 24.65
CA THR A 460 16.93 -11.11 23.70
C THR A 460 16.64 -11.52 22.26
N VAL A 461 16.94 -10.63 21.32
CA VAL A 461 16.82 -10.92 19.88
C VAL A 461 17.67 -12.12 19.49
N GLY A 462 18.87 -12.28 20.09
CA GLY A 462 19.76 -13.43 19.87
C GLY A 462 19.08 -14.73 20.28
N GLU A 463 18.52 -14.80 21.48
CA GLU A 463 17.79 -16.00 21.98
C GLU A 463 16.59 -16.33 21.08
N ILE A 464 15.83 -15.33 20.62
CA ILE A 464 14.72 -15.57 19.70
C ILE A 464 15.22 -16.17 18.37
N ILE A 465 16.31 -15.62 17.82
CA ILE A 465 16.92 -16.13 16.57
C ILE A 465 17.38 -17.60 16.72
N GLU A 466 17.91 -17.99 17.87
CA GLU A 466 18.35 -19.35 18.15
C GLU A 466 17.18 -20.34 18.33
N MET A 467 16.00 -19.85 18.73
CA MET A 467 14.79 -20.67 18.97
C MET A 467 13.96 -20.93 17.69
N VAL A 468 14.28 -20.29 16.57
CA VAL A 468 13.44 -20.32 15.36
C VAL A 468 14.17 -20.88 14.12
#